data_786c27fa07501a8e2ea44a82095cbabe
#
_entry.id   786c27fa07501a8e2ea44a82095cbabe
#
_cell.length_a   1.000
_cell.length_b   1.000
_cell.length_c   1.000
_cell.angle_alpha   90.00
_cell.angle_beta   90.00
_cell.angle_gamma   90.00
#
_symmetry.space_group_name_H-M   'P 1'
#
loop_
_entity.id
_entity.type
_entity.pdbx_description
1 polymer ?
#
loop_
_entity_poly.entity_id
_entity_poly.type
_entity_poly.pdbx_seq_one_letter_code
_entity_poly.pdbx_strand_id
1 'polypeptide(L)'
;LLEEGGRLVHSVERDQDVPVSERGKNPVEIILLKEWYVRQTHIQDRMKEHIDKIQFHPIRNRQFLLDWMDNISIDWPISRRRWYHTEIPIWYSEDSERVVIPPPGIYVQPWKESPPAGSRVLSRETREDMGSYEELKTSLGQLKGEEKVFDTWMDSSNSNLFVSGYLNHPDVFDK
;
A
#
# COMPACT_ATOMS: atom_id res chain seq x y z
N LEU A 1 -29.55 -26.74 10.87
CA LEU A 1 -28.53 -26.53 11.96
C LEU A 1 -29.12 -25.78 13.18
N LEU A 2 -29.68 -24.55 13.02
CA LEU A 2 -30.26 -23.81 14.15
C LEU A 2 -31.64 -24.35 14.54
N GLU A 3 -32.48 -24.69 13.57
CA GLU A 3 -33.79 -25.33 13.77
C GLU A 3 -33.65 -26.72 14.39
N GLU A 4 -32.81 -27.56 13.84
CA GLU A 4 -32.53 -28.92 14.32
C GLU A 4 -31.97 -28.91 15.74
N GLY A 5 -31.20 -27.89 16.12
CA GLY A 5 -30.67 -27.70 17.46
C GLY A 5 -31.61 -27.04 18.46
N GLY A 6 -32.87 -26.73 18.09
CA GLY A 6 -33.84 -26.03 18.94
C GLY A 6 -33.42 -24.61 19.37
N ARG A 7 -32.50 -23.99 18.63
CA ARG A 7 -31.95 -22.66 18.94
C ARG A 7 -32.59 -21.54 18.14
N LEU A 8 -33.41 -21.86 17.14
CA LEU A 8 -34.17 -20.91 16.36
C LEU A 8 -35.46 -20.57 17.09
N VAL A 9 -35.59 -19.36 17.61
CA VAL A 9 -36.75 -18.90 18.36
C VAL A 9 -37.80 -18.29 17.44
N HIS A 10 -37.37 -17.60 16.39
CA HIS A 10 -38.24 -16.90 15.46
C HIS A 10 -37.52 -16.62 14.14
N SER A 11 -38.24 -16.70 13.02
CA SER A 11 -37.77 -16.35 11.69
C SER A 11 -38.78 -15.46 11.00
N VAL A 12 -38.32 -14.35 10.40
CA VAL A 12 -39.14 -13.41 9.62
C VAL A 12 -38.43 -13.10 8.32
N GLU A 13 -39.13 -13.17 7.23
CA GLU A 13 -38.64 -12.71 5.93
C GLU A 13 -38.64 -11.16 5.92
N ARG A 14 -37.57 -10.59 5.43
CA ARG A 14 -37.41 -9.13 5.25
C ARG A 14 -36.78 -8.84 3.90
N ASP A 15 -37.28 -7.80 3.23
CA ASP A 15 -36.58 -7.20 2.12
C ASP A 15 -35.40 -6.40 2.64
N GLN A 16 -34.23 -6.61 2.05
CA GLN A 16 -33.00 -5.91 2.40
C GLN A 16 -32.30 -5.42 1.13
N ASP A 17 -31.96 -4.13 1.11
CA ASP A 17 -31.09 -3.58 0.10
C ASP A 17 -29.66 -4.10 0.30
N VAL A 18 -29.14 -4.80 -0.69
CA VAL A 18 -27.79 -5.37 -0.66
C VAL A 18 -26.93 -4.65 -1.67
N PRO A 19 -25.74 -4.13 -1.27
CA PRO A 19 -24.82 -3.55 -2.22
C PRO A 19 -24.36 -4.60 -3.22
N VAL A 20 -24.36 -4.24 -4.50
CA VAL A 20 -23.92 -5.10 -5.59
C VAL A 20 -22.74 -4.51 -6.34
N SER A 21 -21.87 -5.36 -6.87
CA SER A 21 -20.76 -4.89 -7.69
C SER A 21 -21.27 -4.22 -8.97
N GLU A 22 -20.66 -3.11 -9.34
CA GLU A 22 -21.06 -2.31 -10.51
C GLU A 22 -21.08 -3.15 -11.80
N ARG A 23 -20.06 -3.96 -12.01
CA ARG A 23 -19.90 -4.76 -13.24
C ARG A 23 -20.60 -6.10 -13.20
N GLY A 24 -20.36 -6.88 -12.15
CA GLY A 24 -20.85 -8.27 -12.04
C GLY A 24 -22.25 -8.39 -11.48
N LYS A 25 -22.81 -7.33 -10.90
CA LYS A 25 -24.12 -7.32 -10.24
C LYS A 25 -24.29 -8.38 -9.13
N ASN A 26 -23.19 -8.96 -8.68
CA ASN A 26 -23.21 -9.89 -7.56
C ASN A 26 -23.23 -9.14 -6.23
N PRO A 27 -23.87 -9.68 -5.18
CA PRO A 27 -23.81 -9.13 -3.84
C PRO A 27 -22.36 -8.96 -3.39
N VAL A 28 -22.09 -7.83 -2.70
CA VAL A 28 -20.78 -7.49 -2.16
C VAL A 28 -20.81 -7.67 -0.66
N GLU A 29 -19.85 -8.41 -0.12
CA GLU A 29 -19.67 -8.59 1.30
C GLU A 29 -18.46 -7.78 1.78
N ILE A 30 -18.58 -7.20 2.99
CA ILE A 30 -17.49 -6.48 3.63
C ILE A 30 -16.68 -7.48 4.46
N ILE A 31 -15.43 -7.66 4.09
CA ILE A 31 -14.50 -8.54 4.78
C ILE A 31 -13.23 -7.81 5.19
N LEU A 32 -12.63 -8.24 6.29
CA LEU A 32 -11.34 -7.71 6.73
C LEU A 32 -10.21 -8.36 5.93
N LEU A 33 -9.38 -7.55 5.32
CA LEU A 33 -8.25 -7.98 4.51
C LEU A 33 -6.99 -7.25 4.94
N LYS A 34 -5.86 -7.97 4.89
CA LYS A 34 -4.54 -7.37 5.08
C LYS A 34 -4.12 -6.72 3.77
N GLU A 35 -3.93 -5.40 3.80
CA GLU A 35 -3.51 -4.60 2.64
C GLU A 35 -2.31 -3.72 3.02
N TRP A 36 -1.60 -3.23 2.02
CA TRP A 36 -0.57 -2.22 2.19
C TRP A 36 -1.19 -0.82 2.18
N TYR A 37 -0.72 0.03 3.09
CA TYR A 37 -1.20 1.41 3.25
C TYR A 37 -0.03 2.38 3.28
N VAL A 38 -0.22 3.53 2.64
CA VAL A 38 0.61 4.71 2.88
C VAL A 38 0.01 5.46 4.08
N ARG A 39 0.81 5.68 5.12
CA ARG A 39 0.44 6.53 6.24
C ARG A 39 0.43 7.98 5.80
N GLN A 40 -0.73 8.54 5.52
CA GLN A 40 -0.85 9.92 5.07
C GLN A 40 -1.48 10.86 6.10
N THR A 41 -2.24 10.34 7.05
CA THR A 41 -2.94 11.15 8.05
C THR A 41 -1.98 11.92 8.97
N HIS A 42 -0.82 11.36 9.30
CA HIS A 42 0.15 11.97 10.21
C HIS A 42 1.10 12.99 9.55
N ILE A 43 1.10 13.11 8.23
CA ILE A 43 1.97 14.04 7.51
C ILE A 43 1.25 15.28 6.97
N GLN A 44 -0.06 15.40 7.20
CA GLN A 44 -0.89 16.48 6.68
C GLN A 44 -0.35 17.87 7.02
N ASP A 45 -0.01 18.11 8.28
CA ASP A 45 0.51 19.42 8.71
C ASP A 45 1.83 19.76 8.02
N ARG A 46 2.73 18.79 7.93
CA ARG A 46 3.99 18.93 7.21
C ARG A 46 3.78 19.20 5.72
N MET A 47 2.80 18.56 5.10
CA MET A 47 2.45 18.83 3.71
C MET A 47 1.92 20.25 3.52
N LYS A 48 1.04 20.72 4.44
CA LYS A 48 0.51 22.10 4.41
C LYS A 48 1.59 23.16 4.50
N GLU A 49 2.61 22.97 5.33
CA GLU A 49 3.77 23.86 5.40
C GLU A 49 4.53 23.99 4.07
N HIS A 50 4.54 22.92 3.26
CA HIS A 50 5.19 22.94 1.95
C HIS A 50 4.34 23.62 0.88
N ILE A 51 3.01 23.61 0.99
CA ILE A 51 2.09 24.27 0.07
C ILE A 51 2.37 25.78 -0.04
N ASP A 52 2.76 26.41 1.05
CA ASP A 52 3.08 27.85 1.07
C ASP A 52 4.33 28.22 0.25
N LYS A 53 5.17 27.21 -0.05
CA LYS A 53 6.36 27.38 -0.89
C LYS A 53 6.08 27.15 -2.38
N ILE A 54 4.89 26.66 -2.73
CA ILE A 54 4.50 26.31 -4.11
C ILE A 54 3.80 27.49 -4.77
N GLN A 55 4.24 27.83 -5.98
CA GLN A 55 3.57 28.81 -6.80
C GLN A 55 2.46 28.12 -7.63
N PHE A 56 1.21 28.51 -7.39
CA PHE A 56 0.06 27.92 -8.06
C PHE A 56 -0.41 28.77 -9.25
N HIS A 57 -0.65 28.10 -10.38
CA HIS A 57 -1.25 28.70 -11.58
C HIS A 57 -2.43 27.82 -12.07
N PRO A 58 -3.66 28.30 -12.02
CA PRO A 58 -4.13 29.54 -11.37
C PRO A 58 -4.10 29.41 -9.83
N ILE A 59 -4.02 30.51 -9.14
CA ILE A 59 -3.92 30.60 -7.68
C ILE A 59 -5.00 29.81 -6.92
N ARG A 60 -6.21 29.69 -7.49
CA ARG A 60 -7.34 28.94 -6.92
C ARG A 60 -7.01 27.46 -6.68
N ASN A 61 -6.05 26.89 -7.43
CA ASN A 61 -5.68 25.48 -7.27
C ASN A 61 -5.05 25.21 -5.89
N ARG A 62 -4.48 26.22 -5.24
CA ARG A 62 -4.01 26.12 -3.85
C ARG A 62 -5.13 25.71 -2.90
N GLN A 63 -6.31 26.33 -3.03
CA GLN A 63 -7.44 26.00 -2.16
C GLN A 63 -7.94 24.58 -2.40
N PHE A 64 -8.03 24.12 -3.64
CA PHE A 64 -8.40 22.73 -3.93
C PHE A 64 -7.46 21.70 -3.26
N LEU A 65 -6.15 21.98 -3.27
CA LEU A 65 -5.18 21.10 -2.62
C LEU A 65 -5.36 21.10 -1.09
N LEU A 66 -5.57 22.24 -0.47
CA LEU A 66 -5.83 22.36 0.96
C LEU A 66 -7.11 21.63 1.36
N ASP A 67 -8.21 21.86 0.62
CA ASP A 67 -9.50 21.20 0.88
C ASP A 67 -9.38 19.68 0.74
N TRP A 68 -8.61 19.20 -0.25
CA TRP A 68 -8.34 17.78 -0.40
C TRP A 68 -7.58 17.22 0.81
N MET A 69 -6.54 17.93 1.27
CA MET A 69 -5.74 17.51 2.43
C MET A 69 -6.57 17.50 3.71
N ASP A 70 -7.44 18.46 3.93
CA ASP A 70 -8.32 18.53 5.10
C ASP A 70 -9.34 17.38 5.13
N ASN A 71 -9.71 16.86 3.97
CA ASN A 71 -10.61 15.71 3.84
C ASN A 71 -9.93 14.34 4.00
N ILE A 72 -8.60 14.26 4.07
CA ILE A 72 -7.90 13.01 4.32
C ILE A 72 -8.16 12.56 5.76
N SER A 73 -8.96 11.53 5.93
CA SER A 73 -9.34 10.99 7.25
C SER A 73 -8.82 9.57 7.51
N ILE A 74 -8.32 8.91 6.47
CA ILE A 74 -7.81 7.53 6.53
C ILE A 74 -6.49 7.40 5.78
N ASP A 75 -5.70 6.39 6.13
CA ASP A 75 -4.52 6.02 5.36
C ASP A 75 -4.91 5.43 4.00
N TRP A 76 -4.08 5.63 3.00
CA TRP A 76 -4.36 5.23 1.64
C TRP A 76 -4.03 3.77 1.37
N PRO A 77 -5.00 2.89 1.03
CA PRO A 77 -4.76 1.51 0.63
C PRO A 77 -4.16 1.45 -0.77
N ILE A 78 -2.90 1.03 -0.88
CA ILE A 78 -2.11 1.05 -2.12
C ILE A 78 -1.93 -0.31 -2.77
N SER A 79 -2.39 -1.41 -2.16
CA SER A 79 -2.29 -2.74 -2.76
C SER A 79 -3.59 -3.18 -3.44
N ARG A 80 -3.44 -3.96 -4.51
CA ARG A 80 -4.54 -4.53 -5.29
C ARG A 80 -4.27 -5.99 -5.61
N ARG A 81 -5.33 -6.78 -5.69
CA ARG A 81 -5.30 -8.19 -6.09
C ARG A 81 -5.62 -8.30 -7.57
N ARG A 82 -4.62 -8.01 -8.39
CA ARG A 82 -4.72 -8.08 -9.85
C ARG A 82 -3.55 -8.89 -10.39
N TRP A 83 -3.71 -9.48 -11.54
CA TRP A 83 -2.67 -10.28 -12.20
C TRP A 83 -1.58 -9.42 -12.85
N TYR A 84 -1.91 -8.19 -13.22
CA TYR A 84 -1.02 -7.29 -13.94
C TYR A 84 -1.03 -5.93 -13.31
N HIS A 85 0.07 -5.48 -12.92
CA HIS A 85 0.50 -4.13 -12.53
C HIS A 85 1.93 -4.18 -11.97
N THR A 86 2.42 -3.03 -11.45
CA THR A 86 3.71 -2.97 -10.77
C THR A 86 3.64 -3.74 -9.45
N GLU A 87 4.54 -4.70 -9.28
CA GLU A 87 4.60 -5.54 -8.10
C GLU A 87 5.07 -4.74 -6.86
N ILE A 88 4.57 -5.15 -5.69
CA ILE A 88 5.06 -4.62 -4.42
C ILE A 88 6.33 -5.39 -4.05
N PRO A 89 7.50 -4.75 -4.03
CA PRO A 89 8.79 -5.42 -3.96
C PRO A 89 9.16 -5.86 -2.54
N ILE A 90 8.40 -6.80 -1.98
CA ILE A 90 8.54 -7.22 -0.58
C ILE A 90 8.47 -8.74 -0.45
N TRP A 91 9.35 -9.29 0.38
CA TRP A 91 9.27 -10.67 0.87
C TRP A 91 9.04 -10.66 2.37
N TYR A 92 8.30 -11.61 2.85
CA TYR A 92 8.02 -11.84 4.27
C TYR A 92 8.87 -12.98 4.79
N SER A 93 9.41 -12.84 5.99
CA SER A 93 10.00 -13.97 6.74
C SER A 93 8.92 -15.00 7.12
N GLU A 94 9.34 -16.20 7.44
CA GLU A 94 8.44 -17.29 7.83
C GLU A 94 7.55 -16.92 9.03
N ASP A 95 8.09 -16.20 10.01
CA ASP A 95 7.36 -15.67 11.16
C ASP A 95 6.47 -14.46 10.83
N SER A 96 6.60 -13.90 9.62
CA SER A 96 5.93 -12.67 9.16
C SER A 96 6.23 -11.41 10.00
N GLU A 97 7.23 -11.43 10.86
CA GLU A 97 7.64 -10.28 11.67
C GLU A 97 8.64 -9.38 10.96
N ARG A 98 9.34 -9.93 9.97
CA ARG A 98 10.35 -9.22 9.19
C ARG A 98 9.98 -9.19 7.72
N VAL A 99 10.42 -8.15 7.05
CA VAL A 99 10.27 -7.99 5.61
C VAL A 99 11.63 -7.75 4.96
N VAL A 100 11.80 -8.26 3.76
CA VAL A 100 12.97 -8.00 2.94
C VAL A 100 12.56 -7.07 1.81
N ILE A 101 13.36 -6.02 1.58
CA ILE A 101 13.17 -5.07 0.50
C ILE A 101 14.41 -5.06 -0.42
N PRO A 102 14.25 -4.92 -1.74
CA PRO A 102 15.38 -4.83 -2.66
C PRO A 102 16.09 -3.47 -2.54
N PRO A 103 17.32 -3.35 -3.03
CA PRO A 103 17.95 -2.06 -3.21
C PRO A 103 17.17 -1.20 -4.21
N PRO A 104 17.26 0.15 -4.11
CA PRO A 104 16.60 1.06 -5.04
C PRO A 104 16.97 0.81 -6.50
N GLY A 105 16.02 1.02 -7.40
CA GLY A 105 16.25 0.94 -8.86
C GLY A 105 16.25 -0.48 -9.45
N ILE A 106 16.01 -1.50 -8.65
CA ILE A 106 15.91 -2.89 -9.13
C ILE A 106 14.43 -3.30 -9.20
N TYR A 107 13.98 -3.67 -10.39
CA TYR A 107 12.67 -4.28 -10.58
C TYR A 107 12.72 -5.75 -10.17
N VAL A 108 11.75 -6.20 -9.41
CA VAL A 108 11.63 -7.58 -8.89
C VAL A 108 10.19 -8.08 -8.94
N GLN A 109 10.05 -9.40 -9.06
CA GLN A 109 8.78 -10.12 -8.94
C GLN A 109 8.83 -11.03 -7.70
N PRO A 110 8.49 -10.55 -6.50
CA PRO A 110 8.73 -11.28 -5.24
C PRO A 110 8.07 -12.65 -5.16
N TRP A 111 6.90 -12.79 -5.78
CA TRP A 111 6.18 -14.07 -5.85
C TRP A 111 6.86 -15.13 -6.73
N LYS A 112 7.85 -14.74 -7.53
CA LYS A 112 8.52 -15.59 -8.51
C LYS A 112 10.00 -15.79 -8.24
N GLU A 113 10.64 -14.84 -7.60
CA GLU A 113 12.08 -14.81 -7.41
C GLU A 113 12.50 -14.47 -5.97
N SER A 114 13.72 -14.82 -5.62
CA SER A 114 14.31 -14.49 -4.33
C SER A 114 14.82 -13.04 -4.29
N PRO A 115 15.01 -12.45 -3.09
CA PRO A 115 15.59 -11.13 -2.95
C PRO A 115 16.95 -11.03 -3.64
N PRO A 116 17.21 -9.95 -4.40
CA PRO A 116 18.49 -9.71 -5.04
C PRO A 116 19.58 -9.35 -4.02
N ALA A 117 20.84 -9.43 -4.45
CA ALA A 117 21.97 -8.98 -3.65
C ALA A 117 21.83 -7.51 -3.25
N GLY A 118 22.21 -7.18 -2.02
CA GLY A 118 22.07 -5.83 -1.47
C GLY A 118 20.69 -5.53 -0.86
N SER A 119 19.80 -6.51 -0.82
CA SER A 119 18.51 -6.38 -0.13
C SER A 119 18.69 -6.16 1.37
N ARG A 120 17.76 -5.42 1.98
CA ARG A 120 17.75 -5.10 3.41
C ARG A 120 16.59 -5.78 4.11
N VAL A 121 16.81 -6.11 5.37
CA VAL A 121 15.79 -6.69 6.25
C VAL A 121 15.30 -5.61 7.20
N LEU A 122 13.98 -5.43 7.26
CA LEU A 122 13.33 -4.48 8.16
C LEU A 122 12.41 -5.21 9.13
N SER A 123 12.30 -4.69 10.35
CA SER A 123 11.21 -5.05 11.24
C SER A 123 9.88 -4.59 10.64
N ARG A 124 8.89 -5.46 10.58
CA ARG A 124 7.58 -5.11 10.04
C ARG A 124 6.82 -4.15 10.94
N GLU A 125 7.01 -4.25 12.24
CA GLU A 125 6.34 -3.41 13.23
C GLU A 125 7.00 -2.05 13.37
N THR A 126 8.29 -2.04 13.70
CA THR A 126 9.03 -0.79 14.00
C THR A 126 9.58 -0.08 12.78
N ARG A 127 9.69 -0.78 11.64
CA ARG A 127 10.33 -0.29 10.40
C ARG A 127 11.84 -0.08 10.52
N GLU A 128 12.44 -0.52 11.62
CA GLU A 128 13.88 -0.42 11.81
C GLU A 128 14.63 -1.37 10.89
N ASP A 129 15.74 -0.88 10.38
CA ASP A 129 16.68 -1.65 9.56
C ASP A 129 17.46 -2.62 10.45
N MET A 130 17.31 -3.90 10.20
CA MET A 130 17.92 -4.98 10.97
C MET A 130 19.25 -5.48 10.36
N GLY A 131 19.59 -5.06 9.14
CA GLY A 131 20.81 -5.47 8.46
C GLY A 131 20.61 -6.00 7.05
N SER A 132 21.67 -6.58 6.48
CA SER A 132 21.63 -7.12 5.12
C SER A 132 20.89 -8.46 5.08
N TYR A 133 20.24 -8.71 3.94
CA TYR A 133 19.57 -9.99 3.69
C TYR A 133 20.56 -11.16 3.72
N GLU A 134 21.75 -10.99 3.18
CA GLU A 134 22.79 -12.04 3.14
C GLU A 134 23.21 -12.50 4.53
N GLU A 135 23.35 -11.57 5.47
CA GLU A 135 23.72 -11.89 6.87
C GLU A 135 22.60 -12.58 7.64
N LEU A 136 21.36 -12.18 7.37
CA LEU A 136 20.18 -12.64 8.12
C LEU A 136 19.43 -13.79 7.45
N LYS A 137 19.80 -14.19 6.24
CA LYS A 137 19.09 -15.16 5.41
C LYS A 137 18.69 -16.44 6.16
N THR A 138 19.62 -17.01 6.93
CA THR A 138 19.36 -18.26 7.70
C THR A 138 18.31 -18.07 8.78
N SER A 139 18.24 -16.89 9.38
CA SER A 139 17.28 -16.59 10.47
C SER A 139 15.89 -16.22 9.99
N LEU A 140 15.72 -15.95 8.69
CA LEU A 140 14.44 -15.54 8.11
C LEU A 140 13.53 -16.74 7.78
N GLY A 141 14.08 -17.95 7.74
CA GLY A 141 13.35 -19.14 7.30
C GLY A 141 12.98 -19.07 5.81
N GLN A 142 11.88 -19.71 5.45
CA GLN A 142 11.37 -19.67 4.08
C GLN A 142 10.69 -18.33 3.80
N LEU A 143 11.20 -17.60 2.84
CA LEU A 143 10.60 -16.33 2.42
C LEU A 143 9.36 -16.55 1.55
N LYS A 144 8.34 -15.74 1.80
CA LYS A 144 7.16 -15.64 0.94
C LYS A 144 7.12 -14.26 0.28
N GLY A 145 7.16 -14.22 -1.06
CA GLY A 145 7.00 -12.98 -1.81
C GLY A 145 5.58 -12.43 -1.76
N GLU A 146 5.44 -11.11 -1.82
CA GLU A 146 4.13 -10.46 -1.96
C GLU A 146 3.56 -10.76 -3.36
N GLU A 147 2.29 -11.13 -3.39
CA GLU A 147 1.56 -11.46 -4.63
C GLU A 147 0.69 -10.31 -5.12
N LYS A 148 0.49 -9.29 -4.29
CA LYS A 148 -0.28 -8.11 -4.64
C LYS A 148 0.56 -7.14 -5.45
N VAL A 149 -0.14 -6.30 -6.19
CA VAL A 149 0.44 -5.24 -7.00
C VAL A 149 0.03 -3.88 -6.46
N PHE A 150 0.74 -2.83 -6.86
CA PHE A 150 0.36 -1.47 -6.51
C PHE A 150 -0.95 -1.04 -7.17
N ASP A 151 -1.63 -0.10 -6.54
CA ASP A 151 -2.71 0.65 -7.14
C ASP A 151 -2.17 1.53 -8.29
N THR A 152 -2.96 1.67 -9.34
CA THR A 152 -2.62 2.50 -10.51
C THR A 152 -2.30 3.96 -10.10
N TRP A 153 -2.99 4.48 -9.10
CA TRP A 153 -2.73 5.83 -8.59
C TRP A 153 -1.39 5.93 -7.85
N MET A 154 -0.94 4.85 -7.23
CA MET A 154 0.40 4.82 -6.62
C MET A 154 1.49 4.96 -7.68
N ASP A 155 1.36 4.26 -8.81
CA ASP A 155 2.30 4.40 -9.92
C ASP A 155 2.24 5.79 -10.55
N SER A 156 1.03 6.30 -10.82
CA SER A 156 0.87 7.62 -11.43
C SER A 156 1.33 8.76 -10.52
N SER A 157 1.31 8.58 -9.19
CA SER A 157 1.82 9.58 -8.25
C SER A 157 3.32 9.84 -8.37
N ASN A 158 4.07 8.88 -8.95
CA ASN A 158 5.51 9.01 -9.18
C ASN A 158 5.85 9.65 -10.54
N SER A 159 4.87 9.96 -11.38
CA SER A 159 5.10 10.53 -12.72
C SER A 159 5.78 11.90 -12.68
N ASN A 160 5.52 12.70 -11.67
CA ASN A 160 6.18 14.00 -11.47
C ASN A 160 7.68 13.83 -11.20
N LEU A 161 8.10 12.82 -10.44
CA LEU A 161 9.51 12.50 -10.19
C LEU A 161 10.21 12.07 -11.47
N PHE A 162 9.53 11.26 -12.29
CA PHE A 162 10.04 10.85 -13.58
C PHE A 162 10.22 12.03 -14.55
N VAL A 163 9.18 12.85 -14.71
CA VAL A 163 9.19 14.01 -15.59
C VAL A 163 10.22 15.07 -15.17
N SER A 164 10.42 15.25 -13.87
CA SER A 164 11.43 16.18 -13.33
C SER A 164 12.87 15.67 -13.43
N GLY A 165 13.07 14.40 -13.80
CA GLY A 165 14.41 13.80 -13.93
C GLY A 165 15.05 13.38 -12.61
N TYR A 166 14.26 13.19 -11.54
CA TYR A 166 14.75 12.78 -10.22
C TYR A 166 15.70 11.57 -10.28
N LEU A 167 15.39 10.55 -11.08
CA LEU A 167 16.20 9.35 -11.21
C LEU A 167 17.60 9.62 -11.81
N ASN A 168 17.73 10.68 -12.59
CA ASN A 168 19.01 11.06 -13.22
C ASN A 168 19.80 12.05 -12.37
N HIS A 169 19.13 12.84 -11.55
CA HIS A 169 19.70 13.94 -10.76
C HIS A 169 19.08 14.03 -9.36
N PRO A 170 19.16 12.97 -8.52
CA PRO A 170 18.53 12.97 -7.20
C PRO A 170 19.06 14.07 -6.27
N ASP A 171 20.34 14.43 -6.40
CA ASP A 171 21.02 15.48 -5.63
C ASP A 171 20.41 16.89 -5.80
N VAL A 172 19.66 17.12 -6.87
CA VAL A 172 18.95 18.39 -7.10
C VAL A 172 17.70 18.49 -6.21
N PHE A 173 17.12 17.37 -5.84
CA PHE A 173 15.85 17.28 -5.11
C PHE A 173 16.02 17.08 -3.61
N ASP A 174 17.19 16.66 -3.16
CA ASP A 174 17.48 16.37 -1.75
C ASP A 174 17.95 17.61 -0.95
N LYS A 175 17.67 18.84 -1.46
CA LYS A 175 18.08 20.11 -0.83
C LYS A 175 16.96 20.81 -0.09
#